data_416ecb9e4fb4320d0474905360b232d5
#
_entry.id   416ecb9e4fb4320d0474905360b232d5
#
_cell.length_a   1.000
_cell.length_b   1.000
_cell.length_c   1.000
_cell.angle_alpha   90.00
_cell.angle_beta   90.00
_cell.angle_gamma   90.00
#
_symmetry.space_group_name_H-M   'P 1'
#
loop_
_entity.id
_entity.type
_entity.pdbx_description
1 polymer ?
#
loop_
_entity_poly.entity_id
_entity_poly.type
_entity_poly.pdbx_seq_one_letter_code
_entity_poly.pdbx_strand_id
1 'polypeptide(L)'
;IRRPPRSTQGVSSAASDVYKRQIPANLNYKGFPATICTSVNHVVCHGIPGNKKLKHGDIINIDVTVIKNEFHGDTSRMYLVGKTTKQGERISKVTYESMWKGIKAVKPGNHLGDIGHAIQNHAEKHGYSIVKEYCGHGIGKIYHDNPQILHYGTPGQGIEIKEGMTFTIEPMVNAGGASVRVLPDQWTVVTRDHSLSAQWEHTVLVTKSGFEVLTLAPSEMSG
;
A
#
# COMPACT_ATOMS: atom_id res chain seq x y z
N ILE A 1 -2.13 37.40 -9.55
CA ILE A 1 -1.98 35.94 -9.49
C ILE A 1 -3.19 35.42 -8.70
N ARG A 2 -4.15 34.80 -9.39
CA ARG A 2 -5.32 34.18 -8.73
C ARG A 2 -4.86 32.95 -7.95
N ARG A 3 -5.18 32.90 -6.66
CA ARG A 3 -4.98 31.69 -5.84
C ARG A 3 -5.83 30.53 -6.42
N PRO A 4 -5.27 29.32 -6.61
CA PRO A 4 -6.05 28.18 -7.05
C PRO A 4 -7.09 27.78 -6.00
N PRO A 5 -8.20 27.15 -6.39
CA PRO A 5 -9.23 26.70 -5.45
C PRO A 5 -8.68 25.68 -4.47
N ARG A 6 -9.11 25.77 -3.22
CA ARG A 6 -8.66 24.94 -2.10
C ARG A 6 -9.23 23.52 -2.19
N SER A 7 -8.61 22.65 -2.99
CA SER A 7 -8.63 21.22 -2.72
C SER A 7 -7.21 20.83 -2.27
N THR A 8 -7.00 20.82 -0.98
CA THR A 8 -5.67 20.82 -0.38
C THR A 8 -4.92 19.48 -0.45
N GLN A 9 -5.53 18.39 -0.91
CA GLN A 9 -4.87 17.08 -0.99
C GLN A 9 -4.29 16.76 -2.39
N GLY A 10 -4.98 17.12 -3.47
CA GLY A 10 -4.44 16.90 -4.83
C GLY A 10 -3.36 17.90 -5.26
N VAL A 11 -3.33 19.10 -4.65
CA VAL A 11 -2.40 20.18 -5.05
C VAL A 11 -0.99 19.98 -4.49
N SER A 12 -0.83 19.37 -3.32
CA SER A 12 0.50 19.19 -2.74
C SER A 12 1.28 18.04 -3.40
N SER A 13 0.61 16.96 -3.81
CA SER A 13 1.25 15.88 -4.57
C SER A 13 1.61 16.36 -5.98
N ALA A 14 0.69 17.01 -6.70
CA ALA A 14 0.95 17.54 -8.03
C ALA A 14 2.08 18.57 -8.05
N ALA A 15 2.17 19.46 -7.06
CA ALA A 15 3.28 20.43 -6.95
C ALA A 15 4.62 19.73 -6.65
N SER A 16 4.64 18.70 -5.80
CA SER A 16 5.82 17.87 -5.55
C SER A 16 6.26 17.12 -6.80
N ASP A 17 5.31 16.60 -7.57
CA ASP A 17 5.55 15.83 -8.78
C ASP A 17 6.17 16.69 -9.88
N VAL A 18 5.65 17.91 -10.09
CA VAL A 18 6.23 18.88 -11.04
C VAL A 18 7.66 19.25 -10.65
N TYR A 19 7.92 19.52 -9.38
CA TYR A 19 9.25 19.86 -8.89
C TYR A 19 10.27 18.74 -9.10
N LYS A 20 9.84 17.48 -8.89
CA LYS A 20 10.69 16.29 -9.05
C LYS A 20 10.67 15.70 -10.46
N ARG A 21 9.96 16.32 -11.41
CA ARG A 21 9.71 15.77 -12.75
C ARG A 21 9.07 14.38 -12.70
N GLN A 22 8.13 14.18 -11.77
CA GLN A 22 7.34 12.98 -11.63
C GLN A 22 5.93 13.21 -12.17
N ILE A 23 5.29 12.18 -12.68
CA ILE A 23 3.91 12.21 -13.18
C ILE A 23 3.07 11.32 -12.27
N PRO A 24 1.92 11.81 -11.72
CA PRO A 24 1.02 10.96 -10.93
C PRO A 24 0.47 9.84 -11.82
N ALA A 25 0.70 8.58 -11.43
CA ALA A 25 0.27 7.42 -12.21
C ALA A 25 -1.23 7.11 -12.04
N ASN A 26 -1.81 7.44 -10.87
CA ASN A 26 -3.19 7.11 -10.56
C ASN A 26 -4.22 7.90 -11.36
N LEU A 27 -3.90 9.16 -11.72
CA LEU A 27 -4.84 10.05 -12.41
C LEU A 27 -5.24 9.48 -13.78
N ASN A 28 -6.54 9.24 -13.96
CA ASN A 28 -7.15 8.63 -15.16
C ASN A 28 -6.76 7.16 -15.41
N TYR A 29 -5.98 6.53 -14.52
CA TYR A 29 -5.70 5.11 -14.65
C TYR A 29 -7.00 4.30 -14.50
N LYS A 30 -7.41 3.63 -15.57
CA LYS A 30 -8.71 2.92 -15.66
C LYS A 30 -9.91 3.76 -15.19
N GLY A 31 -9.83 5.09 -15.32
CA GLY A 31 -10.86 6.03 -14.93
C GLY A 31 -10.79 6.50 -13.47
N PHE A 32 -9.72 6.22 -12.72
CA PHE A 32 -9.55 6.75 -11.36
C PHE A 32 -9.46 8.29 -11.37
N PRO A 33 -10.25 9.01 -10.55
CA PRO A 33 -10.42 10.46 -10.74
C PRO A 33 -9.40 11.34 -10.00
N ALA A 34 -8.41 10.75 -9.31
CA ALA A 34 -7.49 11.49 -8.45
C ALA A 34 -6.02 11.10 -8.66
N THR A 35 -5.10 11.88 -8.13
CA THR A 35 -3.65 11.65 -8.24
C THR A 35 -3.08 10.72 -7.19
N ILE A 36 -3.80 10.52 -6.09
CA ILE A 36 -3.45 9.63 -4.97
C ILE A 36 -4.70 8.92 -4.48
N CYS A 37 -4.53 7.80 -3.76
CA CYS A 37 -5.62 7.23 -2.97
C CYS A 37 -5.53 7.68 -1.50
N THR A 38 -6.69 7.84 -0.85
CA THR A 38 -6.79 8.18 0.58
C THR A 38 -7.83 7.29 1.25
N SER A 39 -7.37 6.39 2.12
CA SER A 39 -8.22 5.37 2.73
C SER A 39 -8.30 5.59 4.25
N VAL A 40 -9.48 6.00 4.74
CA VAL A 40 -9.70 6.41 6.13
C VAL A 40 -10.43 5.34 6.91
N ASN A 41 -9.91 4.93 8.06
CA ASN A 41 -10.49 4.01 9.04
C ASN A 41 -10.85 2.64 8.43
N HIS A 42 -12.12 2.42 8.07
CA HIS A 42 -12.64 1.18 7.50
C HIS A 42 -12.50 1.10 5.97
N VAL A 43 -11.96 2.13 5.34
CA VAL A 43 -11.58 2.07 3.92
C VAL A 43 -10.28 1.29 3.82
N VAL A 44 -10.30 0.23 3.01
CA VAL A 44 -9.19 -0.71 2.84
C VAL A 44 -8.14 -0.17 1.88
N CYS A 45 -8.59 0.19 0.66
CA CYS A 45 -7.73 0.76 -0.39
C CYS A 45 -8.58 1.54 -1.41
N HIS A 46 -7.92 2.19 -2.36
CA HIS A 46 -8.51 2.93 -3.48
C HIS A 46 -9.51 4.02 -3.08
N GLY A 47 -9.45 4.53 -1.85
CA GLY A 47 -10.30 5.62 -1.40
C GLY A 47 -10.05 6.88 -2.23
N ILE A 48 -11.12 7.47 -2.78
CA ILE A 48 -11.04 8.70 -3.58
C ILE A 48 -10.91 9.90 -2.63
N PRO A 49 -9.90 10.76 -2.79
CA PRO A 49 -9.79 11.99 -2.03
C PRO A 49 -11.02 12.89 -2.17
N GLY A 50 -11.52 13.39 -1.05
CA GLY A 50 -12.73 14.20 -1.02
C GLY A 50 -12.68 15.33 0.01
N ASN A 51 -13.80 16.02 0.20
CA ASN A 51 -13.91 17.16 1.12
C ASN A 51 -14.14 16.75 2.59
N LYS A 52 -14.17 15.45 2.91
CA LYS A 52 -14.34 14.96 4.28
C LYS A 52 -13.15 15.40 5.12
N LYS A 53 -13.42 16.13 6.19
CA LYS A 53 -12.40 16.55 7.15
C LYS A 53 -11.99 15.38 8.03
N LEU A 54 -10.69 15.17 8.16
CA LEU A 54 -10.13 14.22 9.13
C LEU A 54 -10.39 14.71 10.56
N LYS A 55 -10.58 13.77 11.47
CA LYS A 55 -10.85 14.03 12.89
C LYS A 55 -9.75 13.41 13.75
N HIS A 56 -9.56 13.96 14.95
CA HIS A 56 -8.74 13.28 15.95
C HIS A 56 -9.25 11.84 16.16
N GLY A 57 -8.32 10.89 16.13
CA GLY A 57 -8.64 9.48 16.26
C GLY A 57 -8.72 8.72 14.95
N ASP A 58 -8.83 9.41 13.80
CA ASP A 58 -8.78 8.75 12.50
C ASP A 58 -7.38 8.17 12.23
N ILE A 59 -7.36 7.06 11.50
CA ILE A 59 -6.18 6.56 10.79
C ILE A 59 -6.42 6.71 9.30
N ILE A 60 -5.39 7.06 8.54
CA ILE A 60 -5.49 7.22 7.09
C ILE A 60 -4.29 6.60 6.40
N ASN A 61 -4.55 5.79 5.38
CA ASN A 61 -3.56 5.40 4.39
C ASN A 61 -3.53 6.46 3.29
N ILE A 62 -2.34 6.86 2.90
CA ILE A 62 -2.08 7.68 1.71
C ILE A 62 -1.20 6.85 0.79
N ASP A 63 -1.71 6.59 -0.41
CA ASP A 63 -1.09 5.76 -1.42
C ASP A 63 -0.75 6.62 -2.64
N VAL A 64 0.50 6.53 -3.07
CA VAL A 64 1.09 7.41 -4.08
C VAL A 64 1.91 6.60 -5.08
N THR A 65 1.46 6.59 -6.32
CA THR A 65 2.23 6.05 -7.43
C THR A 65 2.67 7.16 -8.37
N VAL A 66 3.93 7.16 -8.74
CA VAL A 66 4.52 8.14 -9.65
C VAL A 66 5.23 7.47 -10.82
N ILE A 67 5.25 8.16 -11.95
CA ILE A 67 6.04 7.78 -13.12
C ILE A 67 7.24 8.72 -13.22
N LYS A 68 8.43 8.15 -13.32
CA LYS A 68 9.67 8.87 -13.60
C LYS A 68 10.50 8.10 -14.62
N ASN A 69 10.87 8.78 -15.71
CA ASN A 69 11.66 8.16 -16.80
C ASN A 69 11.03 6.85 -17.29
N GLU A 70 9.71 6.84 -17.48
CA GLU A 70 8.88 5.68 -17.91
C GLU A 70 8.72 4.56 -16.87
N PHE A 71 9.32 4.64 -15.69
CA PHE A 71 9.18 3.65 -14.62
C PHE A 71 8.24 4.13 -13.53
N HIS A 72 7.42 3.21 -13.03
CA HIS A 72 6.53 3.43 -11.90
C HIS A 72 7.26 3.15 -10.57
N GLY A 73 6.95 3.95 -9.57
CA GLY A 73 7.31 3.69 -8.18
C GLY A 73 6.07 3.88 -7.32
N ASP A 74 5.76 2.88 -6.52
CA ASP A 74 4.54 2.78 -5.75
C ASP A 74 4.81 2.59 -4.26
N THR A 75 4.10 3.34 -3.42
CA THR A 75 4.25 3.25 -1.97
C THR A 75 3.05 3.81 -1.25
N SER A 76 2.66 3.17 -0.16
CA SER A 76 1.62 3.70 0.72
C SER A 76 2.04 3.72 2.18
N ARG A 77 1.45 4.64 2.95
CA ARG A 77 1.77 4.86 4.36
C ARG A 77 0.54 5.16 5.18
N MET A 78 0.57 4.67 6.43
CA MET A 78 -0.42 5.03 7.43
C MET A 78 -0.01 6.29 8.19
N TYR A 79 -0.98 7.15 8.42
CA TYR A 79 -0.85 8.33 9.28
C TYR A 79 -1.92 8.30 10.37
N LEU A 80 -1.52 8.67 11.58
CA LEU A 80 -2.39 8.77 12.73
C LEU A 80 -2.80 10.24 12.90
N VAL A 81 -4.10 10.52 12.93
CA VAL A 81 -4.61 11.89 12.98
C VAL A 81 -4.80 12.35 14.44
N GLY A 82 -3.88 13.15 14.92
CA GLY A 82 -3.88 13.61 16.30
C GLY A 82 -3.73 12.46 17.30
N LYS A 83 -4.48 12.51 18.42
CA LYS A 83 -4.49 11.42 19.40
C LYS A 83 -5.41 10.30 18.92
N THR A 84 -4.85 9.22 18.42
CA THR A 84 -5.54 8.06 17.90
C THR A 84 -5.88 7.04 19.01
N THR A 85 -6.77 6.09 18.69
CA THR A 85 -7.11 4.98 19.59
C THR A 85 -5.96 3.97 19.64
N LYS A 86 -5.82 3.27 20.77
CA LYS A 86 -4.84 2.17 20.88
C LYS A 86 -5.04 1.09 19.78
N GLN A 87 -6.28 0.88 19.33
CA GLN A 87 -6.57 -0.04 18.24
C GLN A 87 -6.03 0.48 16.90
N GLY A 88 -6.20 1.77 16.60
CA GLY A 88 -5.67 2.39 15.38
C GLY A 88 -4.14 2.37 15.34
N GLU A 89 -3.49 2.67 16.46
CA GLU A 89 -2.02 2.58 16.59
C GLU A 89 -1.54 1.15 16.38
N ARG A 90 -2.21 0.18 17.03
CA ARG A 90 -1.82 -1.23 16.99
C ARG A 90 -1.98 -1.82 15.60
N ILE A 91 -3.11 -1.58 14.91
CA ILE A 91 -3.31 -2.14 13.56
C ILE A 91 -2.31 -1.53 12.56
N SER A 92 -2.07 -0.22 12.61
CA SER A 92 -1.07 0.42 11.77
C SER A 92 0.32 -0.18 11.97
N LYS A 93 0.74 -0.38 13.23
CA LYS A 93 2.02 -0.99 13.58
C LYS A 93 2.13 -2.43 13.10
N VAL A 94 1.13 -3.27 13.39
CA VAL A 94 1.16 -4.69 13.01
C VAL A 94 1.15 -4.85 11.49
N THR A 95 0.44 -3.99 10.75
CA THR A 95 0.46 -4.01 9.29
C THR A 95 1.85 -3.64 8.74
N TYR A 96 2.50 -2.63 9.30
CA TYR A 96 3.89 -2.28 8.96
C TYR A 96 4.85 -3.43 9.22
N GLU A 97 4.75 -4.05 10.39
CA GLU A 97 5.57 -5.22 10.75
C GLU A 97 5.31 -6.41 9.82
N SER A 98 4.03 -6.64 9.44
CA SER A 98 3.64 -7.70 8.49
C SER A 98 4.29 -7.48 7.12
N MET A 99 4.22 -6.25 6.59
CA MET A 99 4.89 -5.87 5.34
C MET A 99 6.39 -6.20 5.41
N TRP A 100 7.07 -5.78 6.47
CA TRP A 100 8.50 -6.05 6.65
C TRP A 100 8.83 -7.53 6.83
N LYS A 101 7.92 -8.35 7.40
CA LYS A 101 8.09 -9.80 7.42
C LYS A 101 8.06 -10.38 6.00
N GLY A 102 7.16 -9.90 5.14
CA GLY A 102 7.12 -10.26 3.74
C GLY A 102 8.36 -9.81 2.98
N ILE A 103 8.78 -8.56 3.14
CA ILE A 103 9.98 -8.01 2.48
C ILE A 103 11.24 -8.82 2.86
N LYS A 104 11.40 -9.19 4.13
CA LYS A 104 12.52 -10.00 4.60
C LYS A 104 12.53 -11.44 4.06
N ALA A 105 11.42 -11.93 3.53
CA ALA A 105 11.37 -13.22 2.84
C ALA A 105 11.80 -13.14 1.38
N VAL A 106 12.02 -11.94 0.84
CA VAL A 106 12.44 -11.74 -0.56
C VAL A 106 13.90 -12.07 -0.72
N LYS A 107 14.19 -13.14 -1.44
CA LYS A 107 15.55 -13.48 -1.92
C LYS A 107 15.43 -14.48 -3.08
N PRO A 108 16.41 -14.53 -4.01
CA PRO A 108 16.45 -15.55 -5.05
C PRO A 108 16.34 -16.97 -4.47
N GLY A 109 15.52 -17.82 -5.11
CA GLY A 109 15.26 -19.20 -4.73
C GLY A 109 14.13 -19.41 -3.72
N ASN A 110 13.66 -18.37 -3.03
CA ASN A 110 12.38 -18.43 -2.32
C ASN A 110 11.21 -18.32 -3.31
N HIS A 111 9.99 -18.54 -2.85
CA HIS A 111 8.77 -18.46 -3.65
C HIS A 111 7.86 -17.34 -3.17
N LEU A 112 6.95 -16.87 -4.02
CA LEU A 112 6.00 -15.81 -3.64
C LEU A 112 5.11 -16.21 -2.45
N GLY A 113 4.83 -17.51 -2.29
CA GLY A 113 4.11 -18.05 -1.13
C GLY A 113 4.85 -17.85 0.20
N ASP A 114 6.18 -17.74 0.19
CA ASP A 114 6.97 -17.45 1.40
C ASP A 114 6.70 -16.03 1.89
N ILE A 115 6.58 -15.08 0.96
CA ILE A 115 6.21 -13.67 1.25
C ILE A 115 4.82 -13.64 1.89
N GLY A 116 3.83 -14.22 1.19
CA GLY A 116 2.44 -14.22 1.65
C GLY A 116 2.27 -14.91 3.01
N HIS A 117 2.94 -16.05 3.22
CA HIS A 117 2.92 -16.75 4.49
C HIS A 117 3.50 -15.91 5.63
N ALA A 118 4.64 -15.26 5.42
CA ALA A 118 5.27 -14.43 6.44
C ALA A 118 4.38 -13.27 6.88
N ILE A 119 3.70 -12.62 5.93
CA ILE A 119 2.73 -11.55 6.17
C ILE A 119 1.54 -12.06 6.96
N GLN A 120 0.86 -13.09 6.43
CA GLN A 120 -0.35 -13.66 7.00
C GLN A 120 -0.12 -14.15 8.42
N ASN A 121 0.92 -14.93 8.64
CA ASN A 121 1.25 -15.49 9.94
C ASN A 121 1.48 -14.41 11.00
N HIS A 122 2.12 -13.29 10.64
CA HIS A 122 2.33 -12.19 11.57
C HIS A 122 1.01 -11.49 11.91
N ALA A 123 0.20 -11.11 10.92
CA ALA A 123 -1.06 -10.43 11.14
C ALA A 123 -2.06 -11.29 11.95
N GLU A 124 -2.23 -12.57 11.58
CA GLU A 124 -3.15 -13.48 12.23
C GLU A 124 -2.76 -13.81 13.69
N LYS A 125 -1.46 -13.94 13.98
CA LYS A 125 -0.95 -14.08 15.36
C LYS A 125 -1.31 -12.89 16.26
N HIS A 126 -1.53 -11.71 15.68
CA HIS A 126 -1.95 -10.51 16.39
C HIS A 126 -3.48 -10.34 16.44
N GLY A 127 -4.23 -11.31 15.91
CA GLY A 127 -5.71 -11.32 15.91
C GLY A 127 -6.33 -10.47 14.81
N TYR A 128 -5.61 -10.26 13.71
CA TYR A 128 -6.07 -9.51 12.53
C TYR A 128 -6.32 -10.44 11.35
N SER A 129 -7.05 -9.96 10.34
CA SER A 129 -7.35 -10.70 9.11
C SER A 129 -6.64 -10.08 7.92
N ILE A 130 -6.18 -10.91 6.98
CA ILE A 130 -5.60 -10.47 5.70
C ILE A 130 -6.71 -10.40 4.65
N VAL A 131 -6.78 -9.28 3.93
CA VAL A 131 -7.62 -9.14 2.73
C VAL A 131 -7.06 -10.01 1.60
N LYS A 132 -7.93 -10.78 0.94
CA LYS A 132 -7.54 -11.77 -0.07
C LYS A 132 -7.90 -11.36 -1.50
N GLU A 133 -8.79 -10.39 -1.65
CA GLU A 133 -9.31 -9.91 -2.94
C GLU A 133 -8.34 -8.96 -3.65
N TYR A 134 -7.35 -8.45 -2.95
CA TYR A 134 -6.32 -7.55 -3.44
C TYR A 134 -4.94 -8.08 -3.12
N CYS A 135 -3.96 -7.70 -3.93
CA CYS A 135 -2.59 -8.20 -3.83
C CYS A 135 -1.59 -7.15 -4.33
N GLY A 136 -0.33 -7.33 -4.01
CA GLY A 136 0.77 -6.65 -4.68
C GLY A 136 0.96 -7.17 -6.10
N HIS A 137 1.79 -6.50 -6.87
CA HIS A 137 1.94 -6.74 -8.30
C HIS A 137 3.37 -6.47 -8.78
N GLY A 138 3.74 -7.08 -9.89
CA GLY A 138 4.93 -6.67 -10.63
C GLY A 138 4.81 -5.21 -11.04
N ILE A 139 5.92 -4.48 -11.03
CA ILE A 139 5.95 -3.04 -11.33
C ILE A 139 7.23 -2.68 -12.07
N GLY A 140 7.12 -1.73 -13.01
CA GLY A 140 8.24 -1.27 -13.80
C GLY A 140 7.75 -0.24 -14.82
N LYS A 141 7.93 -0.50 -16.12
CA LYS A 141 7.32 0.33 -17.17
C LYS A 141 5.80 0.14 -17.25
N ILE A 142 5.29 -0.99 -16.78
CA ILE A 142 3.87 -1.26 -16.62
C ILE A 142 3.52 -1.05 -15.15
N TYR A 143 2.41 -0.37 -14.87
CA TYR A 143 1.98 -0.05 -13.51
C TYR A 143 1.63 -1.33 -12.74
N HIS A 144 0.64 -2.08 -13.22
CA HIS A 144 0.25 -3.37 -12.65
C HIS A 144 0.63 -4.48 -13.63
N ASP A 145 1.70 -5.20 -13.34
CA ASP A 145 2.24 -6.28 -14.15
C ASP A 145 2.27 -7.59 -13.37
N ASN A 146 2.56 -8.68 -14.04
CA ASN A 146 2.83 -9.96 -13.40
C ASN A 146 4.19 -9.94 -12.68
N PRO A 147 4.37 -10.73 -11.60
CA PRO A 147 3.37 -11.61 -10.99
C PRO A 147 2.47 -10.90 -9.98
N GLN A 148 1.36 -11.55 -9.59
CA GLN A 148 0.59 -11.18 -8.40
C GLN A 148 1.35 -11.59 -7.14
N ILE A 149 1.44 -10.66 -6.18
CA ILE A 149 2.09 -10.89 -4.88
C ILE A 149 1.00 -11.01 -3.81
N LEU A 150 0.55 -12.23 -3.56
CA LEU A 150 -0.48 -12.47 -2.54
C LEU A 150 0.09 -12.24 -1.14
N HIS A 151 -0.71 -11.65 -0.26
CA HIS A 151 -0.34 -11.39 1.14
C HIS A 151 -0.73 -12.54 2.07
N TYR A 152 -0.99 -13.71 1.50
CA TYR A 152 -1.25 -15.00 2.15
C TYR A 152 -0.65 -16.12 1.30
N GLY A 153 -0.40 -17.26 1.90
CA GLY A 153 0.16 -18.38 1.11
C GLY A 153 0.76 -19.49 1.95
N THR A 154 1.35 -20.43 1.23
CA THR A 154 2.05 -21.59 1.80
C THR A 154 3.55 -21.49 1.44
N PRO A 155 4.46 -21.71 2.40
CA PRO A 155 5.88 -21.70 2.14
C PRO A 155 6.30 -22.65 1.00
N GLY A 156 7.22 -22.18 0.17
CA GLY A 156 7.77 -22.95 -0.95
C GLY A 156 6.80 -23.12 -2.13
N GLN A 157 5.65 -22.40 -2.14
CA GLN A 157 4.66 -22.47 -3.20
C GLN A 157 4.63 -21.20 -4.05
N GLY A 158 4.13 -21.35 -5.28
CA GLY A 158 4.00 -20.25 -6.24
C GLY A 158 5.23 -20.05 -7.10
N ILE A 159 5.35 -18.86 -7.67
CA ILE A 159 6.46 -18.49 -8.57
C ILE A 159 7.75 -18.34 -7.76
N GLU A 160 8.85 -18.92 -8.28
CA GLU A 160 10.18 -18.74 -7.73
C GLU A 160 10.65 -17.29 -7.91
N ILE A 161 11.16 -16.69 -6.85
CA ILE A 161 11.71 -15.34 -6.84
C ILE A 161 13.09 -15.35 -7.51
N LYS A 162 13.27 -14.48 -8.52
CA LYS A 162 14.49 -14.37 -9.30
C LYS A 162 15.09 -12.98 -9.23
N GLU A 163 16.42 -12.89 -9.29
CA GLU A 163 17.14 -11.62 -9.41
C GLU A 163 16.56 -10.77 -10.54
N GLY A 164 16.44 -9.47 -10.31
CA GLY A 164 15.89 -8.48 -11.24
C GLY A 164 14.38 -8.32 -11.23
N MET A 165 13.64 -9.18 -10.53
CA MET A 165 12.20 -8.95 -10.33
C MET A 165 11.98 -7.68 -9.52
N THR A 166 10.96 -6.89 -9.92
CA THR A 166 10.50 -5.71 -9.19
C THR A 166 9.00 -5.82 -8.98
N PHE A 167 8.55 -5.67 -7.74
CA PHE A 167 7.13 -5.81 -7.37
C PHE A 167 6.80 -5.03 -6.11
N THR A 168 5.49 -4.81 -5.87
CA THR A 168 4.99 -4.22 -4.62
C THR A 168 4.72 -5.28 -3.57
N ILE A 169 4.90 -4.92 -2.29
CA ILE A 169 4.42 -5.67 -1.12
C ILE A 169 3.59 -4.70 -0.31
N GLU A 170 2.27 -4.93 -0.25
CA GLU A 170 1.27 -3.97 0.18
C GLU A 170 0.12 -4.59 1.00
N PRO A 171 0.41 -5.31 2.08
CA PRO A 171 -0.63 -6.02 2.82
C PRO A 171 -1.72 -5.09 3.34
N MET A 172 -2.98 -5.46 3.06
CA MET A 172 -4.17 -4.86 3.65
C MET A 172 -4.64 -5.75 4.81
N VAL A 173 -4.67 -5.18 6.00
CA VAL A 173 -4.96 -5.87 7.27
C VAL A 173 -6.19 -5.27 7.91
N ASN A 174 -7.19 -6.11 8.23
CA ASN A 174 -8.44 -5.70 8.87
C ASN A 174 -8.47 -6.07 10.35
N ALA A 175 -9.04 -5.19 11.17
CA ALA A 175 -9.24 -5.44 12.60
C ALA A 175 -10.35 -6.45 12.90
N GLY A 176 -11.24 -6.69 11.95
CA GLY A 176 -12.33 -7.66 12.00
C GLY A 176 -12.17 -8.76 10.96
N GLY A 177 -13.24 -9.05 10.22
CA GLY A 177 -13.24 -10.07 9.17
C GLY A 177 -12.45 -9.66 7.93
N ALA A 178 -11.99 -10.66 7.16
CA ALA A 178 -11.23 -10.43 5.93
C ALA A 178 -12.09 -9.83 4.78
N SER A 179 -13.41 -10.05 4.81
CA SER A 179 -14.32 -9.72 3.70
C SER A 179 -14.43 -8.22 3.46
N VAL A 180 -14.40 -7.84 2.19
CA VAL A 180 -14.50 -6.45 1.73
C VAL A 180 -15.66 -6.27 0.75
N ARG A 181 -15.96 -5.02 0.39
CA ARG A 181 -16.89 -4.66 -0.68
C ARG A 181 -16.46 -3.37 -1.34
N VAL A 182 -16.73 -3.27 -2.63
CA VAL A 182 -16.54 -2.03 -3.40
C VAL A 182 -17.76 -1.14 -3.26
N LEU A 183 -17.55 0.16 -3.11
CA LEU A 183 -18.64 1.16 -3.06
C LEU A 183 -19.17 1.49 -4.46
N PRO A 184 -20.34 2.19 -4.57
CA PRO A 184 -20.93 2.56 -5.86
C PRO A 184 -20.06 3.44 -6.75
N ASP A 185 -19.01 4.09 -6.21
CA ASP A 185 -18.01 4.82 -6.98
C ASP A 185 -17.08 3.93 -7.79
N GLN A 186 -17.23 2.59 -7.68
CA GLN A 186 -16.50 1.52 -8.37
C GLN A 186 -15.00 1.43 -8.01
N TRP A 187 -14.54 2.21 -7.03
CA TRP A 187 -13.13 2.26 -6.59
C TRP A 187 -12.95 2.00 -5.11
N THR A 188 -13.63 2.76 -4.27
CA THR A 188 -13.44 2.71 -2.82
C THR A 188 -13.81 1.33 -2.26
N VAL A 189 -12.82 0.67 -1.67
CA VAL A 189 -12.99 -0.64 -1.02
C VAL A 189 -13.12 -0.45 0.47
N VAL A 190 -14.12 -1.08 1.10
CA VAL A 190 -14.36 -0.97 2.54
C VAL A 190 -14.50 -2.36 3.17
N THR A 191 -14.16 -2.48 4.46
CA THR A 191 -14.47 -3.68 5.25
C THR A 191 -15.98 -3.87 5.35
N ARG A 192 -16.47 -5.11 5.26
CA ARG A 192 -17.93 -5.39 5.35
C ARG A 192 -18.50 -5.11 6.73
N ASP A 193 -17.70 -5.31 7.76
CA ASP A 193 -18.08 -5.15 9.17
C ASP A 193 -17.75 -3.77 9.73
N HIS A 194 -17.28 -2.85 8.89
CA HIS A 194 -16.86 -1.50 9.28
C HIS A 194 -15.70 -1.45 10.30
N SER A 195 -14.97 -2.57 10.47
CA SER A 195 -13.76 -2.60 11.29
C SER A 195 -12.64 -1.77 10.66
N LEU A 196 -11.68 -1.32 11.47
CA LEU A 196 -10.50 -0.59 10.97
C LEU A 196 -9.71 -1.47 9.99
N SER A 197 -9.17 -0.83 8.97
CA SER A 197 -8.21 -1.41 8.02
C SER A 197 -6.95 -0.55 7.96
N ALA A 198 -5.81 -1.19 7.73
CA ALA A 198 -4.54 -0.50 7.51
C ALA A 198 -3.81 -1.15 6.33
N GLN A 199 -3.04 -0.34 5.61
CA GLN A 199 -2.16 -0.78 4.53
C GLN A 199 -0.82 -0.05 4.63
N TRP A 200 0.27 -0.77 4.38
CA TRP A 200 1.59 -0.21 4.14
C TRP A 200 2.16 -0.85 2.89
N GLU A 201 2.95 -0.10 2.15
CA GLU A 201 3.48 -0.59 0.89
C GLU A 201 4.86 -0.08 0.59
N HIS A 202 5.63 -0.97 -0.03
CA HIS A 202 6.89 -0.63 -0.70
C HIS A 202 7.04 -1.35 -2.03
N THR A 203 7.69 -0.65 -2.97
CA THR A 203 8.28 -1.27 -4.17
C THR A 203 9.63 -1.90 -3.80
N VAL A 204 9.80 -3.17 -4.16
CA VAL A 204 10.97 -3.99 -3.82
C VAL A 204 11.63 -4.50 -5.08
N LEU A 205 12.95 -4.38 -5.17
CA LEU A 205 13.81 -5.00 -6.17
C LEU A 205 14.47 -6.25 -5.58
N VAL A 206 14.40 -7.37 -6.29
CA VAL A 206 15.15 -8.58 -5.95
C VAL A 206 16.59 -8.44 -6.43
N THR A 207 17.53 -8.44 -5.49
CA THR A 207 18.97 -8.38 -5.79
C THR A 207 19.58 -9.78 -5.84
N LYS A 208 20.84 -9.88 -6.24
CA LYS A 208 21.56 -11.15 -6.32
C LYS A 208 21.55 -11.97 -5.02
N SER A 209 21.52 -11.32 -3.86
CA SER A 209 21.62 -11.97 -2.55
C SER A 209 20.45 -11.70 -1.59
N GLY A 210 19.43 -10.93 -2.02
CA GLY A 210 18.32 -10.55 -1.18
C GLY A 210 17.41 -9.53 -1.87
N PHE A 211 17.21 -8.37 -1.26
CA PHE A 211 16.32 -7.34 -1.76
C PHE A 211 16.86 -5.92 -1.53
N GLU A 212 16.32 -4.98 -2.29
CA GLU A 212 16.44 -3.54 -2.07
C GLU A 212 15.04 -2.94 -2.05
N VAL A 213 14.75 -2.06 -1.09
CA VAL A 213 13.49 -1.32 -1.02
C VAL A 213 13.68 0.03 -1.72
N LEU A 214 12.99 0.22 -2.85
CA LEU A 214 13.18 1.39 -3.72
C LEU A 214 12.45 2.64 -3.22
N THR A 215 11.49 2.49 -2.29
CA THR A 215 10.58 3.55 -1.83
C THR A 215 10.75 3.90 -0.35
N LEU A 216 11.91 3.64 0.24
CA LEU A 216 12.20 4.03 1.62
C LEU A 216 12.13 5.54 1.80
N ALA A 217 11.46 6.00 2.86
CA ALA A 217 11.57 7.40 3.26
C ALA A 217 12.88 7.68 3.99
N PRO A 218 13.33 8.94 4.02
CA PRO A 218 14.52 9.32 4.79
C PRO A 218 14.50 8.88 6.25
N SER A 219 13.32 8.86 6.88
CA SER A 219 13.11 8.39 8.26
C SER A 219 13.29 6.87 8.45
N GLU A 220 13.24 6.09 7.38
CA GLU A 220 13.42 4.63 7.39
C GLU A 220 14.85 4.21 7.00
N MET A 221 15.63 5.14 6.41
CA MET A 221 17.02 4.91 6.00
C MET A 221 18.01 4.95 7.17
N SER A 222 17.59 5.43 8.34
CA SER A 222 18.44 5.67 9.52
C SER A 222 18.27 4.63 10.65
N GLY A 223 17.67 3.47 10.34
CA GLY A 223 17.44 2.36 11.29
C GLY A 223 18.34 1.17 11.07
#